data_7fcb1bb2ac5ae7c07e3c07ef22c6c618
#
_entry.id   7fcb1bb2ac5ae7c07e3c07ef22c6c618
#
_cell.length_a   1.000
_cell.length_b   1.000
_cell.length_c   1.000
_cell.angle_alpha   90.00
_cell.angle_beta   90.00
_cell.angle_gamma   90.00
#
_symmetry.space_group_name_H-M   'P 1'
#
loop_
_entity.id
_entity.type
_entity.pdbx_description
1 polymer ?
#
loop_
_entity_poly.entity_id
_entity_poly.type
_entity_poly.pdbx_seq_one_letter_code
_entity_poly.pdbx_strand_id
1 'polypeptide(L)'
;YEAVERVRQVGFSSPQMNTCYVVDENGLLLGLVTVRDLILARGGQLIQSVMNAPSVTLAPGDSQKAAAQFMEQFDLLELPVVEDERLVGVITADDAMSILKDEDTEDMEHMAAMAPSEKPYLQASVWSIYRSRIVWLLVLMLSATITGAIISHFEAALAAQVALTAFIPMLMDTGGN
;
A
#
# COMPACT_ATOMS: atom_id res chain seq x y z
N TYR A 1 35.12 15.59 -7.40
CA TYR A 1 35.78 14.38 -7.90
C TYR A 1 35.62 13.20 -6.95
N GLU A 2 35.81 13.38 -5.67
CA GLU A 2 35.71 12.33 -4.64
C GLU A 2 34.32 11.65 -4.60
N ALA A 3 33.23 12.42 -4.63
CA ALA A 3 31.86 11.89 -4.66
C ALA A 3 31.58 11.03 -5.90
N VAL A 4 32.06 11.46 -7.09
CA VAL A 4 31.90 10.70 -8.33
C VAL A 4 32.69 9.38 -8.27
N GLU A 5 33.90 9.42 -7.70
CA GLU A 5 34.68 8.21 -7.53
C GLU A 5 34.04 7.24 -6.53
N ARG A 6 33.46 7.77 -5.46
CA ARG A 6 32.70 6.97 -4.51
C ARG A 6 31.47 6.30 -5.15
N VAL A 7 30.71 7.05 -5.96
CA VAL A 7 29.57 6.51 -6.73
C VAL A 7 30.02 5.42 -7.69
N ARG A 8 31.17 5.57 -8.37
CA ARG A 8 31.72 4.52 -9.24
C ARG A 8 32.04 3.25 -8.48
N GLN A 9 32.64 3.36 -7.29
CA GLN A 9 33.01 2.20 -6.48
C GLN A 9 31.78 1.44 -5.95
N VAL A 10 30.73 2.16 -5.54
CA VAL A 10 29.51 1.59 -4.95
C VAL A 10 28.49 1.21 -6.03
N GLY A 11 28.42 1.97 -7.11
CA GLY A 11 27.41 1.83 -8.17
C GLY A 11 27.41 0.48 -8.89
N PHE A 12 28.52 -0.26 -8.87
CA PHE A 12 28.57 -1.63 -9.40
C PHE A 12 27.74 -2.63 -8.59
N SER A 13 27.44 -2.29 -7.33
CA SER A 13 26.69 -3.18 -6.42
C SER A 13 25.19 -2.85 -6.34
N SER A 14 24.74 -1.73 -6.93
CA SER A 14 23.37 -1.26 -6.86
C SER A 14 22.88 -0.81 -8.24
N PRO A 15 22.17 -1.66 -8.97
CA PRO A 15 21.75 -1.35 -10.35
C PRO A 15 20.75 -0.19 -10.47
N GLN A 16 20.15 0.27 -9.37
CA GLN A 16 19.10 1.30 -9.34
C GLN A 16 19.53 2.60 -8.65
N MET A 17 20.84 2.88 -8.60
CA MET A 17 21.34 4.10 -7.96
C MET A 17 21.07 5.34 -8.81
N ASN A 18 19.99 6.06 -8.54
CA ASN A 18 19.67 7.35 -9.17
C ASN A 18 20.00 8.53 -8.28
N THR A 19 19.88 8.36 -6.96
CA THR A 19 20.04 9.42 -5.96
C THR A 19 21.09 9.05 -4.93
N CYS A 20 21.89 10.05 -4.55
CA CYS A 20 22.87 9.94 -3.46
C CYS A 20 22.40 10.85 -2.31
N TYR A 21 22.23 10.28 -1.14
CA TYR A 21 21.89 11.01 0.07
C TYR A 21 23.16 11.51 0.74
N VAL A 22 23.18 12.81 1.05
CA VAL A 22 24.31 13.47 1.70
C VAL A 22 24.00 13.56 3.19
N VAL A 23 24.81 12.92 4.00
CA VAL A 23 24.68 12.91 5.45
C VAL A 23 25.95 13.48 6.10
N ASP A 24 25.81 14.00 7.32
CA ASP A 24 26.96 14.40 8.14
C ASP A 24 27.61 13.20 8.85
N GLU A 25 28.62 13.45 9.67
CA GLU A 25 29.32 12.42 10.47
C GLU A 25 28.40 11.72 11.49
N ASN A 26 27.29 12.33 11.87
CA ASN A 26 26.29 11.80 12.80
C ASN A 26 25.13 11.08 12.09
N GLY A 27 25.12 11.07 10.76
CA GLY A 27 24.07 10.48 9.94
C GLY A 27 22.87 11.40 9.71
N LEU A 28 22.96 12.68 10.05
CA LEU A 28 21.93 13.68 9.75
C LEU A 28 21.81 13.89 8.24
N LEU A 29 20.59 13.86 7.72
CA LEU A 29 20.34 14.09 6.31
C LEU A 29 20.49 15.57 5.95
N LEU A 30 21.55 15.90 5.23
CA LEU A 30 21.83 17.28 4.79
C LEU A 30 21.17 17.61 3.45
N GLY A 31 20.98 16.61 2.58
CA GLY A 31 20.40 16.81 1.28
C GLY A 31 20.54 15.58 0.39
N LEU A 32 20.12 15.74 -0.85
CA LEU A 32 20.23 14.71 -1.89
C LEU A 32 20.87 15.27 -3.16
N VAL A 33 21.54 14.42 -3.91
CA VAL A 33 22.19 14.73 -5.20
C VAL A 33 21.89 13.60 -6.15
N THR A 34 21.34 13.92 -7.32
CA THR A 34 21.17 12.90 -8.35
C THR A 34 22.47 12.58 -9.08
N VAL A 35 22.57 11.41 -9.66
CA VAL A 35 23.71 11.05 -10.52
C VAL A 35 23.87 12.05 -11.68
N ARG A 36 22.74 12.56 -12.19
CA ARG A 36 22.73 13.61 -13.20
C ARG A 36 23.40 14.90 -12.71
N ASP A 37 23.08 15.34 -11.48
CA ASP A 37 23.67 16.57 -10.91
C ASP A 37 25.18 16.41 -10.71
N LEU A 38 25.61 15.21 -10.30
CA LEU A 38 27.04 14.90 -10.16
C LEU A 38 27.79 14.95 -11.51
N ILE A 39 27.14 14.50 -12.60
CA ILE A 39 27.72 14.55 -13.95
C ILE A 39 27.81 15.98 -14.48
N LEU A 40 26.80 16.80 -14.20
CA LEU A 40 26.72 18.20 -14.66
C LEU A 40 27.55 19.16 -13.79
N ALA A 41 27.95 18.75 -12.58
CA ALA A 41 28.77 19.56 -11.70
C ALA A 41 30.16 19.83 -12.29
N ARG A 42 30.62 21.04 -12.14
CA ARG A 42 31.97 21.41 -12.57
C ARG A 42 33.01 20.82 -11.63
N GLY A 43 34.17 20.46 -12.18
CA GLY A 43 35.29 19.95 -11.37
C GLY A 43 35.67 20.93 -10.26
N GLY A 44 35.77 20.43 -9.02
CA GLY A 44 36.11 21.24 -7.84
C GLY A 44 34.93 21.86 -7.09
N GLN A 45 33.71 21.74 -7.57
CA GLN A 45 32.53 22.16 -6.80
C GLN A 45 32.35 21.29 -5.55
N LEU A 46 31.97 21.93 -4.43
CA LEU A 46 31.59 21.23 -3.20
C LEU A 46 30.20 20.62 -3.35
N ILE A 47 30.02 19.43 -2.77
CA ILE A 47 28.73 18.71 -2.80
C ILE A 47 27.58 19.56 -2.28
N GLN A 48 27.84 20.39 -1.26
CA GLN A 48 26.88 21.31 -0.67
C GLN A 48 26.32 22.36 -1.65
N SER A 49 27.05 22.70 -2.69
CA SER A 49 26.61 23.66 -3.71
C SER A 49 25.78 23.00 -4.83
N VAL A 50 25.72 21.68 -4.85
CA VAL A 50 25.04 20.89 -5.89
C VAL A 50 23.85 20.13 -5.32
N MET A 51 23.85 19.86 -4.00
CA MET A 51 22.78 19.14 -3.33
C MET A 51 21.51 19.99 -3.22
N ASN A 52 20.38 19.32 -3.23
CA ASN A 52 19.07 19.88 -2.97
C ASN A 52 18.52 19.34 -1.65
N ALA A 53 17.67 20.12 -0.98
CA ALA A 53 16.91 19.61 0.15
C ALA A 53 15.92 18.54 -0.32
N PRO A 54 15.65 17.48 0.44
CA PRO A 54 14.62 16.52 0.11
C PRO A 54 13.26 17.21 0.09
N SER A 55 12.46 16.95 -0.95
CA SER A 55 11.11 17.53 -1.09
C SER A 55 10.16 16.99 -0.03
N VAL A 56 10.32 15.71 0.31
CA VAL A 56 9.54 14.98 1.31
C VAL A 56 10.45 13.98 2.00
N THR A 57 10.19 13.75 3.28
CA THR A 57 10.79 12.68 4.08
C THR A 57 9.69 11.93 4.81
N LEU A 58 9.90 10.66 5.11
CA LEU A 58 9.01 9.83 5.92
C LEU A 58 9.64 9.56 7.27
N ALA A 59 8.79 9.36 8.28
CA ALA A 59 9.18 8.75 9.54
C ALA A 59 8.99 7.23 9.51
N PRO A 60 9.73 6.43 10.30
CA PRO A 60 9.55 4.98 10.37
C PRO A 60 8.14 4.52 10.77
N GLY A 61 7.38 5.40 11.43
CA GLY A 61 5.99 5.14 11.85
C GLY A 61 4.93 5.51 10.83
N ASP A 62 5.30 6.12 9.70
CA ASP A 62 4.34 6.48 8.66
C ASP A 62 3.81 5.24 7.94
N SER A 63 2.56 5.32 7.47
CA SER A 63 1.96 4.19 6.77
C SER A 63 2.61 3.96 5.40
N GLN A 64 2.71 2.70 5.02
CA GLN A 64 3.24 2.31 3.70
C GLN A 64 2.42 2.93 2.56
N LYS A 65 1.12 3.06 2.73
CA LYS A 65 0.22 3.71 1.79
C LYS A 65 0.54 5.19 1.60
N ALA A 66 0.85 5.91 2.68
CA ALA A 66 1.29 7.30 2.61
C ALA A 66 2.60 7.43 1.83
N ALA A 67 3.55 6.50 2.01
CA ALA A 67 4.78 6.46 1.24
C ALA A 67 4.51 6.35 -0.27
N ALA A 68 3.67 5.40 -0.68
CA ALA A 68 3.32 5.19 -2.07
C ALA A 68 2.58 6.40 -2.67
N GLN A 69 1.67 7.01 -1.93
CA GLN A 69 0.96 8.23 -2.34
C GLN A 69 1.90 9.43 -2.52
N PHE A 70 2.87 9.63 -1.62
CA PHE A 70 3.86 10.70 -1.77
C PHE A 70 4.75 10.47 -2.99
N MET A 71 5.17 9.24 -3.25
CA MET A 71 5.97 8.91 -4.43
C MET A 71 5.20 9.20 -5.72
N GLU A 72 3.93 8.83 -5.79
CA GLU A 72 3.06 9.14 -6.92
C GLU A 72 2.81 10.65 -7.07
N GLN A 73 2.47 11.33 -5.98
CA GLN A 73 2.13 12.76 -5.99
C GLN A 73 3.30 13.65 -6.40
N PHE A 74 4.53 13.29 -6.00
CA PHE A 74 5.74 14.08 -6.24
C PHE A 74 6.63 13.49 -7.35
N ASP A 75 6.16 12.43 -8.03
CA ASP A 75 6.91 11.73 -9.09
C ASP A 75 8.33 11.32 -8.65
N LEU A 76 8.41 10.75 -7.44
CA LEU A 76 9.67 10.37 -6.81
C LEU A 76 10.01 8.91 -7.11
N LEU A 77 11.26 8.66 -7.51
CA LEU A 77 11.77 7.29 -7.68
C LEU A 77 12.26 6.67 -6.37
N GLU A 78 12.61 7.51 -5.42
CA GLU A 78 13.14 7.12 -4.11
C GLU A 78 12.67 8.13 -3.06
N LEU A 79 12.36 7.66 -1.85
CA LEU A 79 11.87 8.47 -0.74
C LEU A 79 12.67 8.15 0.53
N PRO A 80 13.38 9.14 1.13
CA PRO A 80 14.17 8.92 2.32
C PRO A 80 13.29 8.78 3.57
N VAL A 81 13.63 7.79 4.40
CA VAL A 81 13.04 7.59 5.72
C VAL A 81 14.00 8.17 6.76
N VAL A 82 13.49 9.06 7.58
CA VAL A 82 14.28 9.85 8.54
C VAL A 82 13.70 9.70 9.94
N GLU A 83 14.56 9.44 10.91
CA GLU A 83 14.23 9.42 12.34
C GLU A 83 15.19 10.36 13.06
N ASP A 84 14.66 11.30 13.85
CA ASP A 84 15.44 12.33 14.52
C ASP A 84 16.44 13.06 13.58
N GLU A 85 15.96 13.43 12.37
CA GLU A 85 16.74 14.06 11.29
C GLU A 85 17.84 13.15 10.69
N ARG A 86 17.95 11.89 11.11
CA ARG A 86 18.92 10.91 10.59
C ARG A 86 18.31 10.04 9.53
N LEU A 87 19.05 9.82 8.46
CA LEU A 87 18.65 8.87 7.42
C LEU A 87 18.73 7.44 7.95
N VAL A 88 17.59 6.78 8.10
CA VAL A 88 17.49 5.38 8.57
C VAL A 88 17.20 4.40 7.44
N GLY A 89 16.66 4.87 6.32
CA GLY A 89 16.37 4.02 5.18
C GLY A 89 15.92 4.80 3.95
N VAL A 90 15.62 4.07 2.89
CA VAL A 90 15.08 4.61 1.63
C VAL A 90 14.04 3.62 1.12
N ILE A 91 12.90 4.15 0.66
CA ILE A 91 11.86 3.38 -0.04
C ILE A 91 12.01 3.66 -1.53
N THR A 92 11.99 2.62 -2.36
CA THR A 92 12.08 2.75 -3.81
C THR A 92 10.70 2.67 -4.47
N ALA A 93 10.58 3.14 -5.72
CA ALA A 93 9.34 3.07 -6.48
C ALA A 93 8.85 1.63 -6.67
N ASP A 94 9.75 0.66 -6.78
CA ASP A 94 9.41 -0.76 -6.89
C ASP A 94 8.77 -1.29 -5.60
N ASP A 95 9.28 -0.86 -4.43
CA ASP A 95 8.70 -1.17 -3.13
C ASP A 95 7.29 -0.55 -3.01
N ALA A 96 7.14 0.72 -3.39
CA ALA A 96 5.86 1.42 -3.37
C ALA A 96 4.82 0.74 -4.28
N MET A 97 5.22 0.31 -5.49
CA MET A 97 4.33 -0.45 -6.39
C MET A 97 3.90 -1.79 -5.82
N SER A 98 4.79 -2.50 -5.12
CA SER A 98 4.46 -3.74 -4.42
C SER A 98 3.40 -3.49 -3.34
N ILE A 99 3.60 -2.45 -2.53
CA ILE A 99 2.69 -2.07 -1.47
C ILE A 99 1.28 -1.77 -2.01
N LEU A 100 1.19 -0.97 -3.10
CA LEU A 100 -0.09 -0.64 -3.72
C LEU A 100 -0.81 -1.89 -4.27
N LYS A 101 -0.07 -2.82 -4.89
CA LYS A 101 -0.65 -4.08 -5.38
C LYS A 101 -1.17 -4.97 -4.25
N ASP A 102 -0.47 -5.02 -3.14
CA ASP A 102 -0.86 -5.82 -1.99
C ASP A 102 -2.13 -5.23 -1.36
N GLU A 103 -2.23 -3.89 -1.22
CA GLU A 103 -3.43 -3.21 -0.77
C GLU A 103 -4.62 -3.40 -1.72
N ASP A 104 -4.43 -3.21 -3.02
CA ASP A 104 -5.50 -3.43 -4.01
C ASP A 104 -6.02 -4.88 -3.94
N THR A 105 -5.12 -5.84 -3.72
CA THR A 105 -5.49 -7.26 -3.58
C THR A 105 -6.28 -7.48 -2.30
N GLU A 106 -5.86 -6.89 -1.18
CA GLU A 106 -6.56 -6.98 0.10
C GLU A 106 -7.95 -6.35 0.01
N ASP A 107 -8.08 -5.17 -0.61
CA ASP A 107 -9.36 -4.51 -0.84
C ASP A 107 -10.30 -5.38 -1.71
N MET A 108 -9.78 -6.02 -2.77
CA MET A 108 -10.54 -6.96 -3.58
C MET A 108 -10.98 -8.20 -2.79
N GLU A 109 -10.13 -8.75 -1.93
CA GLU A 109 -10.46 -9.88 -1.07
C GLU A 109 -11.55 -9.50 -0.06
N HIS A 110 -11.49 -8.33 0.54
CA HIS A 110 -12.53 -7.82 1.41
C HIS A 110 -13.87 -7.64 0.68
N MET A 111 -13.87 -7.07 -0.53
CA MET A 111 -15.07 -6.94 -1.36
C MET A 111 -15.66 -8.31 -1.76
N ALA A 112 -14.80 -9.33 -1.94
CA ALA A 112 -15.22 -10.70 -2.21
C ALA A 112 -15.62 -11.48 -0.94
N ALA A 113 -15.72 -10.81 0.22
CA ALA A 113 -16.00 -11.43 1.51
C ALA A 113 -15.02 -12.58 1.85
N MET A 114 -13.75 -12.36 1.56
CA MET A 114 -12.66 -13.28 1.88
C MET A 114 -11.78 -12.65 2.97
N ALA A 115 -11.22 -13.49 3.84
CA ALA A 115 -10.17 -13.02 4.73
C ALA A 115 -8.88 -12.80 3.92
N PRO A 116 -8.11 -11.72 4.19
CA PRO A 116 -6.86 -11.44 3.52
C PRO A 116 -5.93 -12.65 3.51
N SER A 117 -5.33 -12.93 2.36
CA SER A 117 -4.42 -14.05 2.16
C SER A 117 -3.02 -13.56 1.85
N GLU A 118 -2.02 -14.04 2.61
CA GLU A 118 -0.61 -13.74 2.35
C GLU A 118 -0.09 -14.34 1.02
N LYS A 119 -0.89 -15.18 0.36
CA LYS A 119 -0.48 -15.87 -0.87
C LYS A 119 -1.33 -15.44 -2.05
N PRO A 120 -0.73 -15.20 -3.23
CA PRO A 120 -1.47 -14.97 -4.46
C PRO A 120 -2.51 -16.06 -4.68
N TYR A 121 -3.71 -15.68 -5.10
CA TYR A 121 -4.87 -16.59 -5.29
C TYR A 121 -4.53 -17.86 -6.08
N LEU A 122 -3.72 -17.73 -7.14
CA LEU A 122 -3.32 -18.88 -7.98
C LEU A 122 -2.35 -19.86 -7.29
N GLN A 123 -1.70 -19.46 -6.20
CA GLN A 123 -0.78 -20.28 -5.43
C GLN A 123 -1.41 -20.81 -4.13
N ALA A 124 -2.59 -20.31 -3.79
CA ALA A 124 -3.32 -20.77 -2.61
C ALA A 124 -3.91 -22.16 -2.83
N SER A 125 -3.78 -23.04 -1.83
CA SER A 125 -4.44 -24.35 -1.91
C SER A 125 -5.95 -24.20 -1.80
N VAL A 126 -6.70 -25.08 -2.48
CA VAL A 126 -8.17 -25.10 -2.42
C VAL A 126 -8.69 -25.16 -0.98
N TRP A 127 -7.97 -25.84 -0.10
CA TRP A 127 -8.32 -25.97 1.32
C TRP A 127 -8.12 -24.63 2.09
N SER A 128 -7.10 -23.84 1.75
CA SER A 128 -6.88 -22.52 2.33
C SER A 128 -8.01 -21.56 1.94
N ILE A 129 -8.36 -21.54 0.66
CA ILE A 129 -9.46 -20.72 0.14
C ILE A 129 -10.80 -21.12 0.77
N TYR A 130 -11.08 -22.42 0.91
CA TYR A 130 -12.27 -22.92 1.59
C TYR A 130 -12.33 -22.43 3.05
N ARG A 131 -11.22 -22.54 3.78
CA ARG A 131 -11.15 -22.13 5.18
C ARG A 131 -11.35 -20.62 5.36
N SER A 132 -10.80 -19.78 4.50
CA SER A 132 -10.98 -18.33 4.57
C SER A 132 -12.42 -17.89 4.26
N ARG A 133 -13.12 -18.63 3.42
CA ARG A 133 -14.53 -18.35 3.07
C ARG A 133 -15.56 -18.93 4.05
N ILE A 134 -15.26 -20.06 4.67
CA ILE A 134 -16.26 -20.77 5.50
C ILE A 134 -16.75 -19.92 6.67
N VAL A 135 -15.87 -19.16 7.30
CA VAL A 135 -16.22 -18.29 8.43
C VAL A 135 -17.25 -17.25 8.00
N TRP A 136 -17.03 -16.60 6.86
CA TRP A 136 -17.94 -15.60 6.32
C TRP A 136 -19.26 -16.21 5.86
N LEU A 137 -19.23 -17.37 5.22
CA LEU A 137 -20.43 -18.10 4.81
C LEU A 137 -21.29 -18.51 6.02
N LEU A 138 -20.67 -18.90 7.13
CA LEU A 138 -21.39 -19.21 8.38
C LEU A 138 -22.06 -17.98 8.95
N VAL A 139 -21.40 -16.82 8.94
CA VAL A 139 -21.99 -15.55 9.38
C VAL A 139 -23.19 -15.16 8.50
N LEU A 140 -23.06 -15.29 7.18
CA LEU A 140 -24.15 -15.04 6.24
C LEU A 140 -25.31 -16.02 6.44
N MET A 141 -25.02 -17.31 6.63
CA MET A 141 -26.03 -18.33 6.89
C MET A 141 -26.78 -18.05 8.19
N LEU A 142 -26.09 -17.65 9.25
CA LEU A 142 -26.71 -17.28 10.52
C LEU A 142 -27.61 -16.04 10.35
N SER A 143 -27.12 -15.02 9.67
CA SER A 143 -27.88 -13.80 9.34
C SER A 143 -29.16 -14.14 8.53
N ALA A 144 -29.03 -14.96 7.49
CA ALA A 144 -30.15 -15.41 6.67
C ALA A 144 -31.19 -16.20 7.49
N THR A 145 -30.75 -17.03 8.44
CA THR A 145 -31.62 -17.80 9.31
C THR A 145 -32.41 -16.87 10.25
N ILE A 146 -31.75 -15.87 10.82
CA ILE A 146 -32.42 -14.85 11.67
C ILE A 146 -33.43 -14.07 10.85
N THR A 147 -33.08 -13.62 9.66
CA THR A 147 -33.97 -12.91 8.74
C THR A 147 -35.17 -13.79 8.37
N GLY A 148 -34.97 -15.06 8.05
CA GLY A 148 -36.03 -16.02 7.77
C GLY A 148 -36.97 -16.21 8.94
N ALA A 149 -36.47 -16.31 10.17
CA ALA A 149 -37.26 -16.42 11.37
C ALA A 149 -38.12 -15.16 11.62
N ILE A 150 -37.55 -13.97 11.37
CA ILE A 150 -38.32 -12.71 11.48
C ILE A 150 -39.45 -12.68 10.44
N ILE A 151 -39.15 -13.00 9.19
CA ILE A 151 -40.18 -13.03 8.11
C ILE A 151 -41.28 -14.02 8.44
N SER A 152 -40.94 -15.22 8.92
CA SER A 152 -41.91 -16.25 9.31
C SER A 152 -42.80 -15.78 10.49
N HIS A 153 -42.26 -15.03 11.44
CA HIS A 153 -43.02 -14.45 12.54
C HIS A 153 -44.09 -13.46 12.07
N PHE A 154 -43.82 -12.73 10.99
CA PHE A 154 -44.75 -11.75 10.40
C PHE A 154 -45.55 -12.30 9.20
N GLU A 155 -45.53 -13.59 8.93
CA GLU A 155 -46.18 -14.25 7.78
C GLU A 155 -47.67 -13.91 7.67
N ALA A 156 -48.39 -13.86 8.80
CA ALA A 156 -49.82 -13.50 8.81
C ALA A 156 -50.06 -12.04 8.35
N ALA A 157 -49.18 -11.13 8.71
CA ALA A 157 -49.24 -9.73 8.27
C ALA A 157 -48.89 -9.56 6.79
N LEU A 158 -47.92 -10.34 6.30
CA LEU A 158 -47.51 -10.37 4.88
C LEU A 158 -48.60 -10.99 4.01
N ALA A 159 -49.27 -12.06 4.46
CA ALA A 159 -50.36 -12.70 3.76
C ALA A 159 -51.60 -11.78 3.62
N ALA A 160 -51.80 -10.89 4.58
CA ALA A 160 -52.89 -9.90 4.53
C ALA A 160 -52.70 -8.82 3.45
N GLN A 161 -51.45 -8.59 3.02
CA GLN A 161 -51.10 -7.62 1.97
C GLN A 161 -50.09 -8.21 1.00
N VAL A 162 -50.55 -8.91 -0.02
CA VAL A 162 -49.71 -9.59 -1.04
C VAL A 162 -48.71 -8.64 -1.73
N ALA A 163 -49.06 -7.34 -1.82
CA ALA A 163 -48.16 -6.33 -2.37
C ALA A 163 -46.83 -6.22 -1.59
N LEU A 164 -46.81 -6.47 -0.27
CA LEU A 164 -45.60 -6.41 0.55
C LEU A 164 -44.61 -7.54 0.24
N THR A 165 -45.12 -8.69 -0.17
CA THR A 165 -44.30 -9.85 -0.52
C THR A 165 -43.40 -9.59 -1.74
N ALA A 166 -43.85 -8.72 -2.67
CA ALA A 166 -43.08 -8.33 -3.84
C ALA A 166 -41.85 -7.46 -3.51
N PHE A 167 -41.85 -6.79 -2.36
CA PHE A 167 -40.73 -5.96 -1.93
C PHE A 167 -39.59 -6.74 -1.25
N ILE A 168 -39.86 -7.97 -0.78
CA ILE A 168 -38.85 -8.78 -0.09
C ILE A 168 -37.62 -9.05 -0.99
N PRO A 169 -37.78 -9.55 -2.23
CA PRO A 169 -36.64 -9.75 -3.13
C PRO A 169 -35.91 -8.44 -3.45
N MET A 170 -36.62 -7.35 -3.64
CA MET A 170 -36.05 -6.04 -3.95
C MET A 170 -35.20 -5.50 -2.82
N LEU A 171 -35.64 -5.66 -1.54
CA LEU A 171 -34.83 -5.26 -0.38
C LEU A 171 -33.64 -6.16 -0.16
N MET A 172 -33.73 -7.45 -0.46
CA MET A 172 -32.60 -8.40 -0.36
C MET A 172 -31.54 -8.10 -1.41
N ASP A 173 -31.93 -7.73 -2.63
CA ASP A 173 -31.01 -7.39 -3.72
C ASP A 173 -30.28 -6.05 -3.46
N THR A 174 -30.99 -5.07 -2.91
CA THR A 174 -30.40 -3.76 -2.57
C THR A 174 -29.42 -3.83 -1.39
N GLY A 175 -29.55 -4.81 -0.50
CA GLY A 175 -28.63 -5.02 0.63
C GLY A 175 -27.40 -5.88 0.31
N GLY A 176 -27.31 -6.45 -0.88
CA GLY A 176 -26.23 -7.31 -1.35
C GLY A 176 -25.22 -6.65 -2.29
N ASN A 177 -25.39 -5.35 -2.56
CA ASN A 177 -24.45 -4.58 -3.40
C ASN A 177 -23.57 -3.68 -2.56
#